data_bd451ea0c02c1f624d9511ae1561117c
#
_entry.id   bd451ea0c02c1f624d9511ae1561117c
#
_cell.length_a   1.000
_cell.length_b   1.000
_cell.length_c   1.000
_cell.angle_alpha   90.00
_cell.angle_beta   90.00
_cell.angle_gamma   90.00
#
_symmetry.space_group_name_H-M   'P 1'
#
loop_
_entity.id
_entity.type
_entity.pdbx_description
1 polymer ?
#
loop_
_entity_poly.entity_id
_entity_poly.type
_entity_poly.pdbx_seq_one_letter_code
_entity_poly.pdbx_strand_id
1 'polypeptide(L)'
;MRLGGIHHITAITGNASQNVAFYTKVLGMRLVKKTVNQDDVSAYHLFYGDEIGHAGTELTFFDWPMTGPTREGTGMISSMMLGVRGRPALDWWAERLSEFGVEHDGVQIREADGRAALAFRDPEGQRLELLDDEGKLAGVPWQKSPVPADMAIRGLYGVRFTVKQLDRTARLLTEVLGFQRARSYQSAQQHEVIIFEVGPGGPGAEIHVEVRPDLPFGRAAIGGVHHVAFRTPNDEEQEQWQVRIAEAGRRPTQVIDRFYFHSIYFREPGGILCEIATDGPGFTTDEDPATLGESLALPPFLEPHRKEIEAGLKPIHSVEFAR
;
A
#
# COMPACT_ATOMS: atom_id res chain seq x y z
N MET A 1 23.30 4.48 -4.75
CA MET A 1 22.01 3.97 -4.25
C MET A 1 20.88 4.33 -5.21
N ARG A 2 19.87 3.48 -5.33
CA ARG A 2 18.69 3.67 -6.17
C ARG A 2 17.51 2.95 -5.50
N LEU A 3 16.34 3.61 -5.45
CA LEU A 3 15.13 2.97 -4.95
C LEU A 3 14.64 1.90 -5.95
N GLY A 4 14.18 0.77 -5.43
CA GLY A 4 13.70 -0.38 -6.20
C GLY A 4 12.21 -0.37 -6.56
N GLY A 5 11.52 0.76 -6.34
CA GLY A 5 10.07 0.87 -6.47
C GLY A 5 9.37 0.94 -5.11
N ILE A 6 8.09 0.59 -5.09
CA ILE A 6 7.27 0.55 -3.87
C ILE A 6 7.55 -0.76 -3.13
N HIS A 7 7.76 -0.68 -1.80
CA HIS A 7 7.89 -1.83 -0.90
C HIS A 7 6.52 -2.28 -0.41
N HIS A 8 5.84 -1.40 0.30
CA HIS A 8 4.49 -1.62 0.83
C HIS A 8 3.69 -0.32 0.90
N ILE A 9 2.39 -0.45 1.10
CA ILE A 9 1.48 0.65 1.39
C ILE A 9 0.75 0.31 2.68
N THR A 10 0.76 1.22 3.66
CA THR A 10 0.04 1.06 4.92
C THR A 10 -1.17 1.97 4.96
N ALA A 11 -2.34 1.39 5.17
CA ALA A 11 -3.62 2.08 5.34
C ALA A 11 -4.16 1.91 6.77
N ILE A 12 -5.31 2.50 7.04
CA ILE A 12 -5.96 2.46 8.35
C ILE A 12 -7.34 1.84 8.21
N THR A 13 -7.62 0.83 9.04
CA THR A 13 -8.95 0.23 9.21
C THR A 13 -9.50 0.53 10.61
N GLY A 14 -10.79 0.55 10.77
CA GLY A 14 -11.48 0.57 12.06
C GLY A 14 -12.20 -0.75 12.37
N ASN A 15 -12.09 -1.75 11.46
CA ASN A 15 -12.74 -3.04 11.60
C ASN A 15 -11.88 -4.16 11.01
N ALA A 16 -10.93 -4.66 11.80
CA ALA A 16 -10.03 -5.73 11.40
C ALA A 16 -10.74 -6.97 10.84
N SER A 17 -11.89 -7.36 11.39
CA SER A 17 -12.64 -8.53 10.92
C SER A 17 -13.18 -8.35 9.48
N GLN A 18 -13.78 -7.20 9.19
CA GLN A 18 -14.26 -6.87 7.85
C GLN A 18 -13.11 -6.67 6.87
N ASN A 19 -12.03 -6.04 7.32
CA ASN A 19 -10.82 -5.84 6.55
C ASN A 19 -10.21 -7.19 6.12
N VAL A 20 -9.98 -8.12 7.06
CA VAL A 20 -9.48 -9.46 6.74
C VAL A 20 -10.38 -10.17 5.73
N ALA A 21 -11.69 -10.14 5.94
CA ALA A 21 -12.62 -10.79 5.03
C ALA A 21 -12.59 -10.17 3.63
N PHE A 22 -12.53 -8.84 3.50
CA PHE A 22 -12.47 -8.18 2.20
C PHE A 22 -11.18 -8.51 1.43
N TYR A 23 -10.03 -8.30 2.06
CA TYR A 23 -8.75 -8.49 1.38
C TYR A 23 -8.43 -9.96 1.09
N THR A 24 -8.93 -10.91 1.89
CA THR A 24 -8.70 -12.34 1.64
C THR A 24 -9.78 -13.01 0.80
N LYS A 25 -11.08 -12.75 1.06
CA LYS A 25 -12.18 -13.42 0.36
C LYS A 25 -12.57 -12.71 -0.94
N VAL A 26 -12.65 -11.37 -0.93
CA VAL A 26 -13.02 -10.60 -2.13
C VAL A 26 -11.81 -10.41 -3.03
N LEU A 27 -10.71 -9.85 -2.52
CA LEU A 27 -9.51 -9.58 -3.33
C LEU A 27 -8.57 -10.78 -3.47
N GLY A 28 -8.75 -11.84 -2.66
CA GLY A 28 -7.98 -13.08 -2.80
C GLY A 28 -6.50 -12.97 -2.44
N MET A 29 -6.11 -11.89 -1.73
CA MET A 29 -4.74 -11.74 -1.21
C MET A 29 -4.53 -12.66 0.00
N ARG A 30 -3.31 -13.09 0.24
CA ARG A 30 -2.97 -13.83 1.46
C ARG A 30 -2.75 -12.85 2.62
N LEU A 31 -3.35 -13.14 3.80
CA LEU A 31 -2.91 -12.53 5.05
C LEU A 31 -1.56 -13.18 5.42
N VAL A 32 -0.46 -12.53 5.07
CA VAL A 32 0.89 -13.09 5.26
C VAL A 32 1.46 -12.83 6.64
N LYS A 33 0.94 -11.81 7.33
CA LYS A 33 1.32 -11.54 8.72
C LYS A 33 0.14 -10.91 9.47
N LYS A 34 -0.16 -11.49 10.64
CA LYS A 34 -1.07 -10.94 11.64
C LYS A 34 -0.25 -10.65 12.89
N THR A 35 0.03 -9.38 13.15
CA THR A 35 0.84 -8.92 14.29
C THR A 35 0.22 -7.67 14.91
N VAL A 36 0.95 -6.98 15.76
CA VAL A 36 0.54 -5.72 16.36
C VAL A 36 1.40 -4.56 15.85
N ASN A 37 0.87 -3.35 15.91
CA ASN A 37 1.67 -2.17 15.72
C ASN A 37 2.70 -2.07 16.86
N GLN A 38 3.99 -2.03 16.52
CA GLN A 38 5.08 -2.02 17.50
C GLN A 38 5.14 -0.72 18.32
N ASP A 39 4.54 0.36 17.83
CA ASP A 39 4.43 1.64 18.53
C ASP A 39 3.14 1.74 19.37
N ASP A 40 2.15 0.84 19.12
CA ASP A 40 0.88 0.76 19.83
C ASP A 40 0.36 -0.69 19.81
N VAL A 41 0.80 -1.50 20.76
CA VAL A 41 0.50 -2.94 20.84
C VAL A 41 -0.99 -3.27 21.06
N SER A 42 -1.83 -2.28 21.29
CA SER A 42 -3.29 -2.44 21.37
C SER A 42 -3.99 -2.52 20.01
N ALA A 43 -3.24 -2.27 18.93
CA ALA A 43 -3.74 -2.26 17.56
C ALA A 43 -3.12 -3.38 16.72
N TYR A 44 -3.93 -4.11 15.96
CA TYR A 44 -3.41 -5.02 14.95
C TYR A 44 -2.61 -4.28 13.87
N HIS A 45 -1.59 -4.96 13.37
CA HIS A 45 -0.95 -4.65 12.09
C HIS A 45 -1.11 -5.87 11.19
N LEU A 46 -1.92 -5.74 10.16
CA LEU A 46 -2.29 -6.80 9.23
C LEU A 46 -1.54 -6.58 7.91
N PHE A 47 -0.91 -7.62 7.37
CA PHE A 47 -0.18 -7.55 6.11
C PHE A 47 -0.79 -8.53 5.10
N TYR A 48 -1.21 -8.03 3.97
CA TYR A 48 -1.69 -8.81 2.84
C TYR A 48 -0.66 -8.73 1.72
N GLY A 49 -0.40 -9.85 1.08
CA GLY A 49 0.57 -9.91 0.00
C GLY A 49 0.30 -11.06 -0.95
N ASP A 50 1.32 -11.41 -1.69
CA ASP A 50 1.37 -12.61 -2.53
C ASP A 50 1.60 -13.88 -1.69
N GLU A 51 2.09 -15.00 -2.28
CA GLU A 51 2.25 -16.30 -1.60
C GLU A 51 3.03 -16.20 -0.27
N ILE A 52 4.07 -15.36 -0.18
CA ILE A 52 4.90 -15.23 1.03
C ILE A 52 5.13 -13.78 1.48
N GLY A 53 4.49 -12.79 0.84
CA GLY A 53 4.66 -11.37 1.14
C GLY A 53 5.99 -10.83 0.64
N HIS A 54 6.25 -10.95 -0.67
CA HIS A 54 7.41 -10.33 -1.26
C HIS A 54 7.29 -8.79 -1.25
N ALA A 55 8.39 -8.11 -0.98
CA ALA A 55 8.45 -6.65 -1.09
C ALA A 55 7.94 -6.16 -2.46
N GLY A 56 7.02 -5.20 -2.46
CA GLY A 56 6.30 -4.77 -3.67
C GLY A 56 4.94 -5.43 -3.88
N THR A 57 4.55 -6.38 -3.01
CA THR A 57 3.20 -6.98 -3.04
C THR A 57 2.37 -6.64 -1.80
N GLU A 58 2.95 -5.99 -0.82
CA GLU A 58 2.40 -5.84 0.53
C GLU A 58 1.48 -4.63 0.67
N LEU A 59 0.22 -4.91 0.99
CA LEU A 59 -0.77 -3.94 1.43
C LEU A 59 -1.06 -4.17 2.90
N THR A 60 -0.85 -3.16 3.75
CA THR A 60 -0.90 -3.35 5.20
C THR A 60 -1.92 -2.43 5.87
N PHE A 61 -2.40 -2.80 7.06
CA PHE A 61 -3.40 -2.03 7.79
C PHE A 61 -3.11 -1.95 9.28
N PHE A 62 -3.19 -0.74 9.82
CA PHE A 62 -3.35 -0.52 11.27
C PHE A 62 -4.82 -0.53 11.65
N ASP A 63 -5.21 -1.33 12.66
CA ASP A 63 -6.56 -1.34 13.21
C ASP A 63 -6.72 -0.25 14.27
N TRP A 64 -7.15 0.96 13.84
CA TRP A 64 -7.36 2.11 14.70
C TRP A 64 -8.82 2.56 14.72
N PRO A 65 -9.73 1.82 15.40
CA PRO A 65 -11.17 2.06 15.33
C PRO A 65 -11.63 3.41 15.89
N MET A 66 -10.79 4.09 16.67
CA MET A 66 -11.15 5.36 17.31
C MET A 66 -10.76 6.61 16.52
N THR A 67 -10.13 6.46 15.34
CA THR A 67 -9.65 7.61 14.56
C THR A 67 -10.73 8.36 13.77
N GLY A 68 -11.91 7.75 13.62
CA GLY A 68 -12.99 8.24 12.76
C GLY A 68 -12.66 8.10 11.27
N PRO A 69 -13.54 8.56 10.35
CA PRO A 69 -13.34 8.42 8.92
C PRO A 69 -12.27 9.39 8.39
N THR A 70 -11.64 9.00 7.29
CA THR A 70 -10.75 9.84 6.50
C THR A 70 -11.48 11.10 6.02
N ARG A 71 -10.79 12.24 6.08
CA ARG A 71 -11.24 13.47 5.42
C ARG A 71 -10.36 13.74 4.22
N GLU A 72 -10.95 13.60 3.04
CA GLU A 72 -10.25 13.79 1.77
C GLU A 72 -9.73 15.22 1.62
N GLY A 73 -8.56 15.35 0.99
CA GLY A 73 -7.94 16.66 0.77
C GLY A 73 -6.53 16.54 0.20
N THR A 74 -5.77 17.62 0.30
CA THR A 74 -4.37 17.65 -0.10
C THR A 74 -3.45 17.16 1.02
N GLY A 75 -2.20 16.80 0.67
CA GLY A 75 -1.21 16.30 1.63
C GLY A 75 -1.44 14.85 2.04
N MET A 76 -2.07 14.04 1.18
CA MET A 76 -2.36 12.64 1.46
C MET A 76 -2.22 11.75 0.23
N ILE A 77 -2.12 10.46 0.46
CA ILE A 77 -2.24 9.42 -0.56
C ILE A 77 -3.72 9.13 -0.73
N SER A 78 -4.25 9.42 -1.91
CA SER A 78 -5.69 9.37 -2.18
C SER A 78 -6.16 8.09 -2.86
N SER A 79 -5.27 7.28 -3.42
CA SER A 79 -5.61 5.98 -4.02
C SER A 79 -4.40 5.03 -3.97
N MET A 80 -4.69 3.74 -3.81
CA MET A 80 -3.73 2.65 -3.95
C MET A 80 -4.02 1.92 -5.27
N MET A 81 -2.96 1.62 -6.01
CA MET A 81 -3.06 0.97 -7.32
C MET A 81 -2.42 -0.41 -7.24
N LEU A 82 -3.14 -1.42 -7.71
CA LEU A 82 -2.74 -2.83 -7.72
C LEU A 82 -2.70 -3.34 -9.16
N GLY A 83 -1.76 -4.21 -9.47
CA GLY A 83 -1.61 -4.73 -10.82
C GLY A 83 -2.24 -6.10 -11.02
N VAL A 84 -2.87 -6.28 -12.17
CA VAL A 84 -3.42 -7.56 -12.66
C VAL A 84 -3.01 -7.77 -14.12
N ARG A 85 -3.06 -9.01 -14.60
CA ARG A 85 -2.57 -9.33 -15.95
C ARG A 85 -3.61 -9.12 -17.04
N GLY A 86 -3.46 -8.02 -17.76
CA GLY A 86 -4.17 -7.75 -18.97
C GLY A 86 -5.65 -7.34 -18.80
N ARG A 87 -6.24 -6.90 -19.90
CA ARG A 87 -7.65 -6.51 -19.95
C ARG A 87 -8.62 -7.63 -19.54
N PRO A 88 -8.41 -8.91 -19.90
CA PRO A 88 -9.31 -9.98 -19.45
C PRO A 88 -9.40 -10.13 -17.95
N ALA A 89 -8.30 -9.89 -17.21
CA ALA A 89 -8.35 -9.90 -15.75
C ALA A 89 -9.18 -8.74 -15.21
N LEU A 90 -9.05 -7.53 -15.78
CA LEU A 90 -9.86 -6.37 -15.37
C LEU A 90 -11.36 -6.60 -15.60
N ASP A 91 -11.74 -7.18 -16.74
CA ASP A 91 -13.14 -7.49 -17.05
C ASP A 91 -13.69 -8.54 -16.05
N TRP A 92 -12.93 -9.58 -15.75
CA TRP A 92 -13.26 -10.57 -14.72
C TRP A 92 -13.40 -9.93 -13.32
N TRP A 93 -12.53 -9.00 -12.98
CA TRP A 93 -12.60 -8.29 -11.70
C TRP A 93 -13.85 -7.39 -11.59
N ALA A 94 -14.28 -6.78 -12.69
CA ALA A 94 -15.51 -5.99 -12.70
C ALA A 94 -16.73 -6.88 -12.38
N GLU A 95 -16.80 -8.09 -12.97
CA GLU A 95 -17.84 -9.06 -12.67
C GLU A 95 -17.77 -9.52 -11.20
N ARG A 96 -16.56 -9.89 -10.74
CA ARG A 96 -16.36 -10.35 -9.36
C ARG A 96 -16.72 -9.30 -8.31
N LEU A 97 -16.30 -8.05 -8.49
CA LEU A 97 -16.65 -6.97 -7.56
C LEU A 97 -18.17 -6.76 -7.51
N SER A 98 -18.85 -6.83 -8.66
CA SER A 98 -20.31 -6.77 -8.71
C SER A 98 -20.99 -7.93 -7.96
N GLU A 99 -20.47 -9.17 -8.09
CA GLU A 99 -20.96 -10.35 -7.35
C GLU A 99 -20.88 -10.17 -5.83
N PHE A 100 -19.87 -9.42 -5.35
CA PHE A 100 -19.71 -9.10 -3.93
C PHE A 100 -20.35 -7.76 -3.50
N GLY A 101 -21.13 -7.14 -4.38
CA GLY A 101 -21.82 -5.89 -4.10
C GLY A 101 -20.88 -4.68 -3.94
N VAL A 102 -19.68 -4.75 -4.48
CA VAL A 102 -18.72 -3.65 -4.47
C VAL A 102 -19.00 -2.74 -5.66
N GLU A 103 -19.35 -1.48 -5.39
CA GLU A 103 -19.68 -0.50 -6.42
C GLU A 103 -18.43 -0.09 -7.23
N HIS A 104 -18.60 0.00 -8.55
CA HIS A 104 -17.59 0.48 -9.50
C HIS A 104 -18.23 0.95 -10.80
N ASP A 105 -17.52 1.78 -11.57
CA ASP A 105 -17.98 2.34 -12.87
C ASP A 105 -17.57 1.47 -14.07
N GLY A 106 -17.17 0.22 -13.85
CA GLY A 106 -16.60 -0.66 -14.87
C GLY A 106 -15.17 -0.28 -15.27
N VAL A 107 -14.62 -1.04 -16.22
CA VAL A 107 -13.26 -0.81 -16.70
C VAL A 107 -13.23 0.40 -17.62
N GLN A 108 -12.46 1.42 -17.23
CA GLN A 108 -12.28 2.67 -17.98
C GLN A 108 -10.92 2.68 -18.67
N ILE A 109 -10.85 3.25 -19.88
CA ILE A 109 -9.59 3.55 -20.57
C ILE A 109 -9.22 4.99 -20.29
N ARG A 110 -8.05 5.22 -19.72
CA ARG A 110 -7.52 6.58 -19.57
C ARG A 110 -7.01 7.06 -20.93
N GLU A 111 -7.66 8.05 -21.51
CA GLU A 111 -7.39 8.51 -22.88
C GLU A 111 -5.92 8.96 -23.06
N ALA A 112 -5.32 9.57 -22.04
CA ALA A 112 -3.99 10.15 -22.15
C ALA A 112 -2.84 9.12 -22.16
N ASP A 113 -2.99 7.94 -21.56
CA ASP A 113 -1.96 6.90 -21.54
C ASP A 113 -2.44 5.55 -22.08
N GLY A 114 -3.70 5.46 -22.48
CA GLY A 114 -4.32 4.26 -23.06
C GLY A 114 -4.48 3.10 -22.06
N ARG A 115 -4.20 3.31 -20.78
CA ARG A 115 -4.25 2.24 -19.77
C ARG A 115 -5.66 1.98 -19.30
N ALA A 116 -6.01 0.71 -19.23
CA ALA A 116 -7.25 0.26 -18.62
C ALA A 116 -7.12 0.26 -17.10
N ALA A 117 -8.14 0.76 -16.42
CA ALA A 117 -8.22 0.79 -14.96
C ALA A 117 -9.65 0.47 -14.49
N LEU A 118 -9.76 -0.18 -13.35
CA LEU A 118 -11.01 -0.46 -12.65
C LEU A 118 -10.91 0.13 -11.24
N ALA A 119 -11.61 1.22 -10.99
CA ALA A 119 -11.64 1.91 -9.70
C ALA A 119 -12.81 1.43 -8.84
N PHE A 120 -12.58 1.23 -7.56
CA PHE A 120 -13.58 0.84 -6.57
C PHE A 120 -13.17 1.29 -5.16
N ARG A 121 -14.00 1.01 -4.17
CA ARG A 121 -13.70 1.27 -2.77
C ARG A 121 -13.85 0.00 -1.94
N ASP A 122 -13.03 -0.11 -0.89
CA ASP A 122 -13.26 -1.12 0.14
C ASP A 122 -14.45 -0.71 1.04
N PRO A 123 -14.89 -1.59 1.96
CA PRO A 123 -16.04 -1.31 2.83
C PRO A 123 -15.92 -0.07 3.73
N GLU A 124 -14.71 0.43 3.95
CA GLU A 124 -14.45 1.62 4.75
C GLU A 124 -14.17 2.88 3.90
N GLY A 125 -14.33 2.76 2.58
CA GLY A 125 -14.18 3.86 1.63
C GLY A 125 -12.76 4.08 1.11
N GLN A 126 -11.80 3.19 1.42
CA GLN A 126 -10.45 3.27 0.85
C GLN A 126 -10.53 3.10 -0.68
N ARG A 127 -9.96 4.05 -1.40
CA ARG A 127 -9.92 4.01 -2.88
C ARG A 127 -8.84 3.06 -3.36
N LEU A 128 -9.25 2.14 -4.24
CA LEU A 128 -8.38 1.19 -4.92
C LEU A 128 -8.60 1.28 -6.44
N GLU A 129 -7.55 0.98 -7.17
CA GLU A 129 -7.59 0.86 -8.63
C GLU A 129 -6.86 -0.42 -9.03
N LEU A 130 -7.48 -1.25 -9.88
CA LEU A 130 -6.77 -2.32 -10.58
C LEU A 130 -6.34 -1.82 -11.95
N LEU A 131 -5.10 -2.10 -12.32
CA LEU A 131 -4.51 -1.72 -13.60
C LEU A 131 -3.87 -2.93 -14.27
N ASP A 132 -3.87 -2.92 -15.61
CA ASP A 132 -3.08 -3.87 -16.38
C ASP A 132 -1.58 -3.65 -16.14
N ASP A 133 -0.92 -4.65 -15.56
CA ASP A 133 0.52 -4.62 -15.27
C ASP A 133 1.39 -5.01 -16.48
N GLU A 134 0.77 -5.31 -17.62
CA GLU A 134 1.45 -5.80 -18.83
C GLU A 134 2.35 -7.03 -18.57
N GLY A 135 2.04 -7.79 -17.50
CA GLY A 135 2.83 -8.94 -17.06
C GLY A 135 4.18 -8.59 -16.40
N LYS A 136 4.37 -7.35 -15.99
CA LYS A 136 5.64 -6.85 -15.41
C LYS A 136 5.79 -7.11 -13.93
N LEU A 137 4.69 -7.21 -13.17
CA LEU A 137 4.72 -7.53 -11.74
C LEU A 137 4.96 -9.03 -11.52
N ALA A 138 5.89 -9.34 -10.62
CA ALA A 138 6.41 -10.68 -10.39
C ALA A 138 5.74 -11.44 -9.23
N GLY A 139 4.77 -10.83 -8.53
CA GLY A 139 4.12 -11.46 -7.38
C GLY A 139 3.57 -12.84 -7.69
N VAL A 140 3.73 -13.76 -6.75
CA VAL A 140 3.32 -15.17 -6.87
C VAL A 140 1.91 -15.34 -6.30
N PRO A 141 0.91 -15.74 -7.10
CA PRO A 141 -0.45 -15.92 -6.58
C PRO A 141 -0.51 -16.89 -5.43
N TRP A 142 -1.27 -16.54 -4.40
CA TRP A 142 -1.52 -17.45 -3.29
C TRP A 142 -2.26 -18.72 -3.76
N GLN A 143 -1.69 -19.90 -3.49
CA GLN A 143 -2.24 -21.19 -3.98
C GLN A 143 -3.63 -21.51 -3.41
N LYS A 144 -3.95 -21.04 -2.19
CA LYS A 144 -5.26 -21.23 -1.56
C LYS A 144 -6.22 -20.06 -1.81
N SER A 145 -5.89 -19.15 -2.74
CA SER A 145 -6.73 -17.98 -3.06
C SER A 145 -8.07 -18.41 -3.64
N PRO A 146 -9.19 -17.73 -3.29
CA PRO A 146 -10.46 -17.89 -3.98
C PRO A 146 -10.48 -17.24 -5.39
N VAL A 147 -9.40 -16.55 -5.76
CA VAL A 147 -9.22 -15.92 -7.08
C VAL A 147 -8.32 -16.81 -7.94
N PRO A 148 -8.70 -17.11 -9.19
CA PRO A 148 -7.84 -17.87 -10.11
C PRO A 148 -6.47 -17.22 -10.29
N ALA A 149 -5.42 -18.02 -10.40
CA ALA A 149 -4.03 -17.54 -10.42
C ALA A 149 -3.72 -16.57 -11.58
N ASP A 150 -4.38 -16.74 -12.73
CA ASP A 150 -4.26 -15.86 -13.90
C ASP A 150 -5.00 -14.52 -13.74
N MET A 151 -5.97 -14.46 -12.81
CA MET A 151 -6.72 -13.24 -12.45
C MET A 151 -6.16 -12.56 -11.20
N ALA A 152 -5.24 -13.19 -10.48
CA ALA A 152 -4.74 -12.71 -9.19
C ALA A 152 -4.06 -11.33 -9.28
N ILE A 153 -4.20 -10.56 -8.21
CA ILE A 153 -3.41 -9.36 -7.97
C ILE A 153 -1.93 -9.77 -7.88
N ARG A 154 -1.08 -9.08 -8.65
CA ARG A 154 0.35 -9.42 -8.83
C ARG A 154 1.29 -8.54 -8.03
N GLY A 155 0.77 -7.53 -7.35
CA GLY A 155 1.53 -6.62 -6.51
C GLY A 155 1.03 -5.19 -6.60
N LEU A 156 1.77 -4.32 -5.96
CA LEU A 156 1.50 -2.88 -5.95
C LEU A 156 1.88 -2.30 -7.32
N TYR A 157 0.99 -1.52 -7.91
CA TYR A 157 1.25 -0.85 -9.18
C TYR A 157 1.82 0.56 -8.95
N GLY A 158 1.20 1.31 -8.06
CA GLY A 158 1.52 2.70 -7.75
C GLY A 158 0.66 3.28 -6.64
N VAL A 159 0.87 4.55 -6.36
CA VAL A 159 0.03 5.35 -5.45
C VAL A 159 -0.30 6.69 -6.05
N ARG A 160 -1.46 7.27 -5.68
CA ARG A 160 -1.80 8.64 -6.03
C ARG A 160 -1.59 9.58 -4.85
N PHE A 161 -0.74 10.58 -5.04
CA PHE A 161 -0.58 11.70 -4.12
C PHE A 161 -1.51 12.84 -4.53
N THR A 162 -2.31 13.36 -3.61
CA THR A 162 -3.06 14.60 -3.83
C THR A 162 -2.35 15.73 -3.10
N VAL A 163 -1.84 16.69 -3.87
CA VAL A 163 -1.02 17.79 -3.35
C VAL A 163 -1.64 19.14 -3.72
N LYS A 164 -1.33 20.16 -2.90
CA LYS A 164 -1.78 21.53 -3.18
C LYS A 164 -0.96 22.23 -4.26
N GLN A 165 0.34 21.88 -4.34
CA GLN A 165 1.32 22.46 -5.26
C GLN A 165 2.31 21.39 -5.70
N LEU A 166 2.63 21.35 -6.98
CA LEU A 166 3.51 20.33 -7.57
C LEU A 166 5.00 20.52 -7.22
N ASP A 167 5.49 21.77 -7.35
CA ASP A 167 6.93 22.05 -7.45
C ASP A 167 7.80 21.47 -6.34
N ARG A 168 7.36 21.57 -5.09
CA ARG A 168 8.13 21.07 -3.95
C ARG A 168 8.13 19.53 -3.91
N THR A 169 6.99 18.90 -4.18
CA THR A 169 6.86 17.44 -4.26
C THR A 169 7.68 16.92 -5.43
N ALA A 170 7.57 17.54 -6.61
CA ALA A 170 8.34 17.15 -7.79
C ALA A 170 9.86 17.23 -7.54
N ARG A 171 10.35 18.30 -6.91
CA ARG A 171 11.77 18.41 -6.55
C ARG A 171 12.23 17.30 -5.59
N LEU A 172 11.47 17.01 -4.56
CA LEU A 172 11.80 15.89 -3.67
C LEU A 172 11.88 14.57 -4.44
N LEU A 173 10.88 14.29 -5.27
CA LEU A 173 10.85 13.07 -6.07
C LEU A 173 12.04 12.98 -7.03
N THR A 174 12.33 14.06 -7.77
CA THR A 174 13.35 14.01 -8.84
C THR A 174 14.79 14.24 -8.34
N GLU A 175 15.00 15.24 -7.50
CA GLU A 175 16.37 15.65 -7.10
C GLU A 175 16.90 14.84 -5.91
N VAL A 176 15.99 14.35 -5.04
CA VAL A 176 16.37 13.62 -3.83
C VAL A 176 16.16 12.12 -4.00
N LEU A 177 14.95 11.69 -4.36
CA LEU A 177 14.57 10.27 -4.41
C LEU A 177 14.90 9.58 -5.75
N GLY A 178 15.32 10.36 -6.77
CA GLY A 178 15.77 9.83 -8.06
C GLY A 178 14.65 9.36 -8.99
N PHE A 179 13.42 9.82 -8.76
CA PHE A 179 12.32 9.62 -9.70
C PHE A 179 12.51 10.49 -10.95
N GLN A 180 11.88 10.11 -12.04
CA GLN A 180 11.83 10.87 -13.28
C GLN A 180 10.36 11.17 -13.63
N ARG A 181 10.09 12.38 -14.11
CA ARG A 181 8.78 12.70 -14.66
C ARG A 181 8.61 11.93 -15.98
N ALA A 182 7.61 11.05 -16.04
CA ALA A 182 7.42 10.16 -17.19
C ALA A 182 6.34 10.68 -18.16
N ARG A 183 5.13 10.87 -17.66
CA ARG A 183 3.95 11.24 -18.46
C ARG A 183 2.87 11.90 -17.60
N SER A 184 1.77 12.34 -18.20
CA SER A 184 0.61 12.84 -17.46
C SER A 184 -0.70 12.40 -18.11
N TYR A 185 -1.78 12.47 -17.35
CA TYR A 185 -3.15 12.21 -17.81
C TYR A 185 -4.14 13.08 -17.05
N GLN A 186 -5.40 13.12 -17.52
CA GLN A 186 -6.49 13.78 -16.81
C GLN A 186 -7.21 12.77 -15.91
N SER A 187 -7.45 13.14 -14.66
CA SER A 187 -8.32 12.37 -13.78
C SER A 187 -9.77 12.42 -14.26
N ALA A 188 -10.65 11.57 -13.73
CA ALA A 188 -12.08 11.60 -14.03
C ALA A 188 -12.72 12.98 -13.74
N GLN A 189 -12.14 13.74 -12.81
CA GLN A 189 -12.55 15.10 -12.48
C GLN A 189 -11.85 16.20 -13.33
N GLN A 190 -11.17 15.81 -14.42
CA GLN A 190 -10.44 16.71 -15.33
C GLN A 190 -9.28 17.50 -14.68
N HIS A 191 -8.65 16.91 -13.65
CA HIS A 191 -7.41 17.44 -13.07
C HIS A 191 -6.19 16.74 -13.65
N GLU A 192 -5.12 17.50 -13.92
CA GLU A 192 -3.87 16.93 -14.39
C GLU A 192 -3.22 16.07 -13.30
N VAL A 193 -2.87 14.84 -13.69
CA VAL A 193 -2.11 13.88 -12.87
C VAL A 193 -0.78 13.64 -13.55
N ILE A 194 0.31 13.96 -12.86
CA ILE A 194 1.66 13.75 -13.35
C ILE A 194 2.21 12.46 -12.78
N ILE A 195 2.74 11.60 -13.63
CA ILE A 195 3.36 10.34 -13.24
C ILE A 195 4.87 10.52 -13.11
N PHE A 196 5.38 10.11 -11.95
CA PHE A 196 6.81 9.98 -11.67
C PHE A 196 7.15 8.52 -11.52
N GLU A 197 8.27 8.09 -12.10
CA GLU A 197 8.76 6.71 -12.08
C GLU A 197 10.16 6.63 -11.50
N VAL A 198 10.46 5.54 -10.78
CA VAL A 198 11.79 5.28 -10.22
C VAL A 198 12.35 3.96 -10.73
N GLY A 199 13.66 3.82 -10.74
CA GLY A 199 14.32 2.60 -11.18
C GLY A 199 14.07 2.29 -12.66
N PRO A 200 13.53 1.10 -12.99
CA PRO A 200 13.19 0.72 -14.36
C PRO A 200 11.90 1.37 -14.88
N GLY A 201 11.13 2.02 -13.99
CA GLY A 201 9.82 2.58 -14.29
C GLY A 201 8.71 1.55 -14.43
N GLY A 202 7.50 2.02 -14.72
CA GLY A 202 6.30 1.20 -14.93
C GLY A 202 5.69 0.62 -13.65
N PRO A 203 4.90 -0.45 -13.76
CA PRO A 203 4.22 -1.08 -12.62
C PRO A 203 5.16 -1.39 -11.45
N GLY A 204 4.74 -1.00 -10.24
CA GLY A 204 5.53 -1.13 -9.00
C GLY A 204 6.46 0.05 -8.71
N ALA A 205 6.59 1.00 -9.64
CA ALA A 205 7.53 2.11 -9.52
C ALA A 205 6.93 3.49 -9.79
N GLU A 206 5.59 3.61 -9.80
CA GLU A 206 4.88 4.82 -10.18
C GLU A 206 4.31 5.59 -8.99
N ILE A 207 4.50 6.92 -8.97
CA ILE A 207 3.76 7.87 -8.14
C ILE A 207 2.99 8.79 -9.07
N HIS A 208 1.67 8.83 -8.88
CA HIS A 208 0.75 9.69 -9.63
C HIS A 208 0.46 10.93 -8.78
N VAL A 209 0.91 12.10 -9.18
CA VAL A 209 0.72 13.35 -8.43
C VAL A 209 -0.40 14.16 -9.04
N GLU A 210 -1.53 14.24 -8.33
CA GLU A 210 -2.69 15.06 -8.69
C GLU A 210 -2.62 16.41 -7.95
N VAL A 211 -2.69 17.52 -8.70
CA VAL A 211 -2.60 18.88 -8.13
C VAL A 211 -4.01 19.43 -7.89
N ARG A 212 -4.35 19.63 -6.61
CA ARG A 212 -5.69 20.05 -6.16
C ARG A 212 -5.63 21.27 -5.24
N PRO A 213 -5.35 22.47 -5.77
CA PRO A 213 -5.28 23.70 -4.95
C PRO A 213 -6.63 24.10 -4.37
N ASP A 214 -7.73 23.61 -4.93
CA ASP A 214 -9.12 23.80 -4.52
C ASP A 214 -9.51 23.06 -3.25
N LEU A 215 -8.78 21.98 -2.90
CA LEU A 215 -9.10 21.17 -1.73
C LEU A 215 -8.43 21.70 -0.44
N PRO A 216 -9.11 21.52 0.71
CA PRO A 216 -8.49 21.75 2.02
C PRO A 216 -7.38 20.71 2.27
N PHE A 217 -6.62 20.89 3.35
CA PHE A 217 -5.71 19.88 3.84
C PHE A 217 -6.50 18.65 4.35
N GLY A 218 -6.13 17.47 3.88
CA GLY A 218 -6.76 16.21 4.24
C GLY A 218 -6.27 15.65 5.56
N ARG A 219 -6.96 14.63 6.06
CA ARG A 219 -6.52 13.84 7.22
C ARG A 219 -6.78 12.37 6.96
N ALA A 220 -5.71 11.58 6.83
CA ALA A 220 -5.80 10.14 6.78
C ALA A 220 -6.27 9.58 8.13
N ALA A 221 -7.27 8.70 8.08
CA ALA A 221 -7.88 7.99 9.18
C ALA A 221 -8.50 6.71 8.63
N ILE A 222 -9.56 6.15 9.22
CA ILE A 222 -10.24 4.95 8.70
C ILE A 222 -10.61 5.14 7.22
N GLY A 223 -10.26 4.18 6.37
CA GLY A 223 -10.43 4.24 4.91
C GLY A 223 -9.46 5.19 4.21
N GLY A 224 -8.30 5.44 4.79
CA GLY A 224 -7.24 6.25 4.19
C GLY A 224 -5.86 5.63 4.35
N VAL A 225 -4.92 6.07 3.51
CA VAL A 225 -3.54 5.59 3.51
C VAL A 225 -2.71 6.37 4.53
N HIS A 226 -2.00 5.65 5.40
CA HIS A 226 -1.09 6.21 6.40
C HIS A 226 0.24 6.62 5.77
N HIS A 227 0.87 5.72 4.99
CA HIS A 227 2.15 5.98 4.31
C HIS A 227 2.38 5.04 3.13
N VAL A 228 3.36 5.39 2.31
CA VAL A 228 3.95 4.53 1.29
C VAL A 228 5.43 4.32 1.59
N ALA A 229 5.89 3.08 1.49
CA ALA A 229 7.29 2.71 1.64
C ALA A 229 7.94 2.42 0.28
N PHE A 230 9.16 2.91 0.08
CA PHE A 230 10.00 2.64 -1.08
C PHE A 230 11.08 1.63 -0.73
N ARG A 231 11.43 0.77 -1.69
CA ARG A 231 12.40 -0.31 -1.50
C ARG A 231 13.84 0.18 -1.55
N THR A 232 14.65 -0.30 -0.61
CA THR A 232 16.11 -0.30 -0.68
C THR A 232 16.64 -1.70 -0.38
N PRO A 233 17.75 -2.15 -1.02
CA PRO A 233 18.14 -3.55 -0.92
C PRO A 233 18.72 -3.95 0.44
N ASN A 234 19.28 -3.01 1.21
CA ASN A 234 20.00 -3.29 2.44
C ASN A 234 20.15 -2.07 3.35
N ASP A 235 20.68 -2.30 4.55
CA ASP A 235 20.88 -1.29 5.59
C ASP A 235 21.88 -0.21 5.18
N GLU A 236 22.98 -0.58 4.47
CA GLU A 236 24.01 0.37 4.04
C GLU A 236 23.40 1.43 3.09
N GLU A 237 22.60 1.02 2.11
CA GLU A 237 21.92 1.99 1.25
C GLU A 237 20.84 2.77 2.01
N GLN A 238 20.17 2.17 3.00
CA GLN A 238 19.17 2.86 3.82
C GLN A 238 19.81 4.00 4.64
N GLU A 239 20.96 3.77 5.25
CA GLU A 239 21.71 4.83 5.96
C GLU A 239 22.11 5.97 5.02
N GLN A 240 22.55 5.65 3.80
CA GLN A 240 22.86 6.67 2.78
C GLN A 240 21.61 7.47 2.38
N TRP A 241 20.43 6.82 2.29
CA TRP A 241 19.16 7.49 2.06
C TRP A 241 18.79 8.43 3.22
N GLN A 242 19.00 8.01 4.46
CA GLN A 242 18.78 8.85 5.64
C GLN A 242 19.57 10.16 5.57
N VAL A 243 20.87 10.06 5.28
CA VAL A 243 21.76 11.23 5.13
C VAL A 243 21.27 12.14 4.01
N ARG A 244 21.00 11.58 2.82
CA ARG A 244 20.57 12.36 1.64
C ARG A 244 19.24 13.09 1.88
N ILE A 245 18.28 12.46 2.55
CA ILE A 245 16.99 13.07 2.90
C ILE A 245 17.18 14.19 3.91
N ALA A 246 18.09 14.03 4.89
CA ALA A 246 18.42 15.05 5.87
C ALA A 246 19.11 16.27 5.21
N GLU A 247 20.06 16.05 4.30
CA GLU A 247 20.74 17.08 3.52
C GLU A 247 19.77 17.88 2.64
N ALA A 248 18.70 17.25 2.16
CA ALA A 248 17.60 17.91 1.45
C ALA A 248 16.64 18.70 2.36
N GLY A 249 16.99 18.87 3.64
CA GLY A 249 16.22 19.64 4.62
C GLY A 249 14.95 18.93 5.10
N ARG A 250 14.84 17.61 4.90
CA ARG A 250 13.80 16.79 5.52
C ARG A 250 14.29 16.26 6.87
N ARG A 251 13.38 15.77 7.69
CA ARG A 251 13.70 15.21 9.01
C ARG A 251 13.38 13.72 9.01
N PRO A 252 14.29 12.87 8.50
CA PRO A 252 14.08 11.43 8.60
C PRO A 252 14.22 10.98 10.06
N THR A 253 13.53 9.90 10.42
CA THR A 253 13.75 9.22 11.70
C THR A 253 15.15 8.58 11.73
N GLN A 254 15.58 8.15 12.91
CA GLN A 254 16.61 7.13 12.99
C GLN A 254 16.11 5.85 12.30
N VAL A 255 17.03 4.95 11.95
CA VAL A 255 16.66 3.61 11.49
C VAL A 255 15.90 2.91 12.60
N ILE A 256 14.73 2.39 12.27
CA ILE A 256 13.85 1.63 13.18
C ILE A 256 13.81 0.19 12.70
N ASP A 257 14.22 -0.74 13.56
CA ASP A 257 14.06 -2.17 13.33
C ASP A 257 12.58 -2.55 13.51
N ARG A 258 11.93 -2.93 12.41
CA ARG A 258 10.55 -3.43 12.38
C ARG A 258 10.50 -4.96 12.41
N PHE A 259 11.60 -5.62 12.67
CA PHE A 259 11.79 -7.06 12.72
C PHE A 259 11.73 -7.76 11.35
N TYR A 260 10.79 -7.41 10.50
CA TYR A 260 10.65 -7.96 9.15
C TYR A 260 11.39 -7.15 8.08
N PHE A 261 11.70 -5.91 8.39
CA PHE A 261 12.48 -4.96 7.60
C PHE A 261 12.92 -3.80 8.49
N HIS A 262 13.92 -3.05 8.04
CA HIS A 262 14.31 -1.79 8.69
C HIS A 262 13.68 -0.61 7.97
N SER A 263 13.35 0.44 8.72
CA SER A 263 12.58 1.60 8.22
C SER A 263 13.18 2.93 8.60
N ILE A 264 13.13 3.90 7.69
CA ILE A 264 13.25 5.32 7.99
C ILE A 264 12.02 6.04 7.45
N TYR A 265 11.47 6.96 8.25
CA TYR A 265 10.26 7.72 7.91
C TYR A 265 10.58 9.19 7.71
N PHE A 266 9.95 9.83 6.73
CA PHE A 266 10.05 11.27 6.50
C PHE A 266 8.78 11.79 5.86
N ARG A 267 8.54 13.13 5.99
CA ARG A 267 7.41 13.75 5.29
C ARG A 267 7.87 14.46 4.04
N GLU A 268 7.16 14.19 2.93
CA GLU A 268 7.30 15.01 1.73
C GLU A 268 6.76 16.44 2.00
N PRO A 269 7.08 17.44 1.14
CA PRO A 269 6.74 18.84 1.42
C PRO A 269 5.27 19.18 1.59
N GLY A 270 4.35 18.38 1.04
CA GLY A 270 2.90 18.53 1.17
C GLY A 270 2.33 17.89 2.44
N GLY A 271 3.14 17.11 3.17
CA GLY A 271 2.73 16.47 4.43
C GLY A 271 2.56 14.96 4.36
N ILE A 272 2.61 14.35 3.17
CA ILE A 272 2.49 12.90 2.99
C ILE A 272 3.65 12.19 3.70
N LEU A 273 3.33 11.16 4.48
CA LEU A 273 4.33 10.33 5.11
C LEU A 273 4.88 9.31 4.11
N CYS A 274 6.19 9.33 3.95
CA CYS A 274 6.95 8.38 3.16
C CYS A 274 7.90 7.58 4.05
N GLU A 275 8.20 6.38 3.62
CA GLU A 275 9.13 5.46 4.25
C GLU A 275 10.16 4.99 3.23
N ILE A 276 11.37 4.63 3.66
CA ILE A 276 12.27 3.76 2.91
C ILE A 276 12.48 2.51 3.77
N ALA A 277 12.14 1.35 3.19
CA ALA A 277 12.22 0.05 3.85
C ALA A 277 13.23 -0.85 3.14
N THR A 278 13.98 -1.66 3.92
CA THR A 278 14.85 -2.71 3.37
C THR A 278 14.01 -3.89 2.90
N ASP A 279 14.47 -4.59 1.85
CA ASP A 279 13.77 -5.76 1.28
C ASP A 279 13.69 -6.98 2.22
N GLY A 280 14.51 -7.04 3.23
CA GLY A 280 14.57 -8.17 4.16
C GLY A 280 14.71 -7.77 5.62
N PRO A 281 14.59 -8.79 6.51
CA PRO A 281 14.61 -10.24 6.29
C PRO A 281 13.29 -10.88 5.80
N GLY A 282 12.14 -10.19 5.88
CA GLY A 282 10.86 -10.69 5.40
C GLY A 282 10.07 -11.54 6.41
N PHE A 283 8.85 -11.95 6.04
CA PHE A 283 7.88 -12.56 6.96
C PHE A 283 8.13 -14.02 7.32
N THR A 284 8.97 -14.71 6.57
CA THR A 284 9.35 -16.11 6.86
C THR A 284 10.43 -16.25 7.93
N THR A 285 10.83 -15.13 8.54
CA THR A 285 11.85 -15.10 9.59
C THR A 285 11.39 -15.81 10.88
N ASP A 286 10.10 -15.74 11.22
CA ASP A 286 9.52 -16.22 12.46
C ASP A 286 8.33 -17.17 12.28
N GLU A 287 7.84 -17.36 11.05
CA GLU A 287 6.73 -18.27 10.74
C GLU A 287 7.08 -19.19 9.56
N ASP A 288 6.55 -20.41 9.58
CA ASP A 288 6.64 -21.33 8.44
C ASP A 288 5.88 -20.75 7.23
N PRO A 289 6.47 -20.72 6.02
CA PRO A 289 5.79 -20.26 4.81
C PRO A 289 4.41 -20.88 4.56
N ALA A 290 4.18 -22.12 4.99
CA ALA A 290 2.90 -22.81 4.82
C ALA A 290 1.77 -22.20 5.68
N THR A 291 2.11 -21.59 6.83
CA THR A 291 1.14 -21.12 7.86
C THR A 291 1.23 -19.63 8.15
N LEU A 292 1.90 -18.84 7.29
CA LEU A 292 1.99 -17.39 7.43
C LEU A 292 0.62 -16.76 7.69
N GLY A 293 0.54 -15.90 8.73
CA GLY A 293 -0.63 -15.11 9.07
C GLY A 293 -1.78 -15.87 9.75
N GLU A 294 -1.67 -17.20 9.96
CA GLU A 294 -2.73 -17.98 10.61
C GLU A 294 -2.80 -17.68 12.11
N SER A 295 -1.68 -17.39 12.77
CA SER A 295 -1.60 -17.06 14.19
C SER A 295 -1.17 -15.60 14.42
N LEU A 296 -1.28 -15.10 15.67
CA LEU A 296 -0.70 -13.83 16.06
C LEU A 296 0.83 -14.04 16.19
N ALA A 297 1.58 -13.43 15.29
CA ALA A 297 3.03 -13.36 15.37
C ALA A 297 3.46 -12.12 16.16
N LEU A 298 4.39 -12.27 17.09
CA LEU A 298 4.98 -11.16 17.84
C LEU A 298 6.50 -11.18 17.67
N PRO A 299 7.13 -10.02 17.43
CA PRO A 299 8.58 -9.93 17.50
C PRO A 299 9.12 -10.42 18.84
N PRO A 300 10.34 -10.97 18.91
CA PRO A 300 10.89 -11.56 20.13
C PRO A 300 10.84 -10.67 21.37
N PHE A 301 10.98 -9.36 21.20
CA PHE A 301 10.91 -8.40 22.31
C PHE A 301 9.49 -8.18 22.86
N LEU A 302 8.44 -8.56 22.14
CA LEU A 302 7.04 -8.51 22.57
C LEU A 302 6.53 -9.85 23.11
N GLU A 303 7.19 -10.97 22.80
CA GLU A 303 6.77 -12.30 23.24
C GLU A 303 6.60 -12.43 24.77
N PRO A 304 7.44 -11.83 25.63
CA PRO A 304 7.20 -11.85 27.07
C PRO A 304 5.86 -11.27 27.51
N HIS A 305 5.26 -10.39 26.70
CA HIS A 305 4.00 -9.70 26.95
C HIS A 305 2.79 -10.30 26.18
N ARG A 306 2.96 -11.45 25.52
CA ARG A 306 1.93 -12.06 24.65
C ARG A 306 0.56 -12.14 25.27
N LYS A 307 0.44 -12.65 26.51
CA LYS A 307 -0.87 -12.80 27.17
C LYS A 307 -1.58 -11.47 27.42
N GLU A 308 -0.83 -10.44 27.75
CA GLU A 308 -1.36 -9.09 27.98
C GLU A 308 -1.79 -8.45 26.64
N ILE A 309 -0.98 -8.59 25.61
CA ILE A 309 -1.28 -8.12 24.27
C ILE A 309 -2.54 -8.81 23.71
N GLU A 310 -2.61 -10.15 23.76
CA GLU A 310 -3.78 -10.91 23.29
C GLU A 310 -5.06 -10.53 24.06
N ALA A 311 -4.97 -10.28 25.36
CA ALA A 311 -6.13 -9.85 26.16
C ALA A 311 -6.61 -8.42 25.81
N GLY A 312 -5.74 -7.56 25.30
CA GLY A 312 -6.05 -6.21 24.86
C GLY A 312 -6.59 -6.12 23.43
N LEU A 313 -6.33 -7.11 22.60
CA LEU A 313 -6.76 -7.12 21.20
C LEU A 313 -8.22 -7.55 21.05
N LYS A 314 -8.97 -6.83 20.20
CA LYS A 314 -10.32 -7.25 19.82
C LYS A 314 -10.24 -8.47 18.89
N PRO A 315 -10.90 -9.61 19.20
CA PRO A 315 -10.85 -10.79 18.36
C PRO A 315 -11.27 -10.53 16.91
N ILE A 316 -10.52 -11.09 15.96
CA ILE A 316 -10.88 -11.08 14.55
C ILE A 316 -11.83 -12.25 14.29
N HIS A 317 -13.06 -11.94 13.90
CA HIS A 317 -14.10 -12.92 13.60
C HIS A 317 -14.24 -13.14 12.09
N SER A 318 -14.70 -14.34 11.71
CA SER A 318 -15.08 -14.59 10.31
C SER A 318 -16.28 -13.72 9.93
N VAL A 319 -16.14 -12.98 8.83
CA VAL A 319 -17.21 -12.17 8.23
C VAL A 319 -17.54 -12.77 6.87
N GLU A 320 -18.83 -12.93 6.58
CA GLU A 320 -19.30 -13.35 5.26
C GLU A 320 -19.70 -12.11 4.44
N PHE A 321 -19.25 -12.05 3.20
CA PHE A 321 -19.78 -11.13 2.20
C PHE A 321 -20.88 -11.85 1.44
N ALA A 322 -22.06 -11.23 1.36
CA ALA A 322 -23.12 -11.73 0.50
C ALA A 322 -22.65 -11.70 -0.96
N ARG A 323 -22.83 -12.81 -1.66
CA ARG A 323 -22.66 -12.92 -3.11
C ARG A 323 -23.89 -12.41 -3.81
#